data_1ef8d8d799700ec0abadfb134f4c69e8
#
_entry.id   1ef8d8d799700ec0abadfb134f4c69e8
#
_cell.length_a   1.000
_cell.length_b   1.000
_cell.length_c   1.000
_cell.angle_alpha   90.00
_cell.angle_beta   90.00
_cell.angle_gamma   90.00
#
_symmetry.space_group_name_H-M   'P 1'
#
loop_
_entity.id
_entity.type
_entity.pdbx_description
1 polymer ?
#
loop_
_entity_poly.entity_id
_entity_poly.type
_entity_poly.pdbx_seq_one_letter_code
_entity_poly.pdbx_strand_id
1 'polypeptide(L)'
;MDYTNGKGVDLIIDPIGANNWKLSYRVLSKMGKLIIYGDQNLVKGDKLKPLVAIKEMYSMPKYRPTNLIGNNKAVMGFHLGRFKGCEWKVQRSIKNLLKLVNENDLHPVIDKKFPYYEASKAHRHVQNKKNFGKVLLDFKEDYDE
;
A
#
# COMPACT_ATOMS: atom_id res chain seq x y z
N MET A 1 18.65 9.65 -5.48
CA MET A 1 19.36 8.59 -6.24
C MET A 1 20.72 8.25 -5.64
N ASP A 2 21.13 8.99 -4.63
CA ASP A 2 22.47 8.85 -4.02
C ASP A 2 22.69 7.50 -3.33
N TYR A 3 21.63 6.96 -2.68
CA TYR A 3 21.70 5.64 -2.01
C TYR A 3 21.88 4.43 -2.95
N THR A 4 21.68 4.59 -4.24
CA THR A 4 21.77 3.48 -5.21
C THR A 4 22.89 3.72 -6.24
N ASN A 5 23.73 4.72 -6.05
CA ASN A 5 24.76 5.14 -7.01
C ASN A 5 24.20 5.27 -8.45
N GLY A 6 22.98 5.81 -8.57
CA GLY A 6 22.31 6.00 -9.85
C GLY A 6 21.68 4.73 -10.48
N LYS A 7 21.86 3.55 -9.89
CA LYS A 7 21.32 2.28 -10.45
C LYS A 7 19.82 2.17 -10.36
N GLY A 8 19.17 2.88 -9.42
CA GLY A 8 17.76 2.76 -9.12
C GLY A 8 17.46 1.60 -8.17
N VAL A 9 16.18 1.24 -8.02
CA VAL A 9 15.70 0.19 -7.12
C VAL A 9 14.99 -0.91 -7.89
N ASP A 10 15.09 -2.16 -7.44
CA ASP A 10 14.57 -3.32 -8.16
C ASP A 10 13.09 -3.58 -7.91
N LEU A 11 12.57 -3.14 -6.76
CA LEU A 11 11.16 -3.31 -6.40
C LEU A 11 10.63 -2.06 -5.71
N ILE A 12 9.48 -1.59 -6.18
CA ILE A 12 8.69 -0.53 -5.52
C ILE A 12 7.27 -1.05 -5.32
N ILE A 13 6.76 -0.90 -4.10
CA ILE A 13 5.38 -1.22 -3.72
C ILE A 13 4.72 0.11 -3.34
N ASP A 14 3.78 0.59 -4.18
CA ASP A 14 3.29 1.97 -4.11
C ASP A 14 1.76 2.05 -3.95
N PRO A 15 1.26 2.53 -2.79
CA PRO A 15 -0.17 2.77 -2.56
C PRO A 15 -0.61 4.22 -2.79
N ILE A 16 0.29 5.14 -3.16
CA ILE A 16 0.08 6.59 -2.97
C ILE A 16 -0.82 7.20 -4.04
N GLY A 17 -0.55 6.92 -5.33
CA GLY A 17 -1.38 7.48 -6.39
C GLY A 17 -0.61 8.07 -7.58
N ALA A 18 -1.35 8.64 -8.53
CA ALA A 18 -0.93 8.92 -9.90
C ALA A 18 0.42 9.62 -10.08
N ASN A 19 0.66 10.74 -9.41
CA ASN A 19 1.93 11.47 -9.56
C ASN A 19 3.10 10.70 -8.96
N ASN A 20 2.85 10.00 -7.84
CA ASN A 20 3.88 9.19 -7.21
C ASN A 20 4.27 8.00 -8.10
N TRP A 21 3.31 7.37 -8.77
CA TRP A 21 3.59 6.26 -9.68
C TRP A 21 4.54 6.65 -10.82
N LYS A 22 4.47 7.91 -11.32
CA LYS A 22 5.44 8.42 -12.30
C LYS A 22 6.86 8.48 -11.72
N LEU A 23 6.98 8.99 -10.49
CA LEU A 23 8.27 9.08 -9.80
C LEU A 23 8.81 7.70 -9.49
N SER A 24 7.97 6.83 -8.95
CA SER A 24 8.30 5.43 -8.66
C SER A 24 8.81 4.70 -9.90
N TYR A 25 8.14 4.84 -11.04
CA TYR A 25 8.58 4.23 -12.29
C TYR A 25 9.95 4.78 -12.77
N ARG A 26 10.21 6.08 -12.58
CA ARG A 26 11.48 6.70 -12.97
C ARG A 26 12.67 6.15 -12.21
N VAL A 27 12.51 5.92 -10.89
CA VAL A 27 13.61 5.47 -10.02
C VAL A 27 13.81 3.95 -10.03
N LEU A 28 13.00 3.18 -10.77
CA LEU A 28 13.26 1.76 -10.99
C LEU A 28 14.57 1.55 -11.76
N SER A 29 15.32 0.54 -11.35
CA SER A 29 16.44 -0.01 -12.09
C SER A 29 15.98 -0.69 -13.41
N LYS A 30 16.90 -1.13 -14.25
CA LYS A 30 16.62 -2.09 -15.32
C LYS A 30 16.18 -3.41 -14.67
N MET A 31 15.18 -4.09 -15.23
CA MET A 31 14.50 -5.27 -14.68
C MET A 31 13.71 -4.99 -13.39
N GLY A 32 13.59 -3.72 -12.96
CA GLY A 32 12.84 -3.31 -11.79
C GLY A 32 11.33 -3.44 -11.99
N LYS A 33 10.61 -3.63 -10.87
CA LYS A 33 9.16 -3.88 -10.82
C LYS A 33 8.46 -2.84 -9.96
N LEU A 34 7.41 -2.21 -10.49
CA LEU A 34 6.50 -1.37 -9.74
C LEU A 34 5.20 -2.12 -9.48
N ILE A 35 4.85 -2.31 -8.21
CA ILE A 35 3.59 -2.90 -7.78
C ILE A 35 2.70 -1.80 -7.22
N ILE A 36 1.59 -1.54 -7.89
CA ILE A 36 0.56 -0.56 -7.51
C ILE A 36 -0.56 -1.32 -6.80
N TYR A 37 -0.82 -1.01 -5.51
CA TYR A 37 -1.84 -1.73 -4.74
C TYR A 37 -2.87 -0.82 -4.05
N GLY A 38 -2.84 0.46 -4.31
CA GLY A 38 -3.80 1.43 -3.79
C GLY A 38 -3.62 2.79 -4.44
N ASP A 39 -4.58 3.68 -4.19
CA ASP A 39 -4.55 5.09 -4.58
C ASP A 39 -5.06 5.94 -3.41
N GLN A 40 -4.16 6.22 -2.47
CA GLN A 40 -4.48 7.00 -1.26
C GLN A 40 -4.82 8.46 -1.56
N ASN A 41 -4.47 8.96 -2.75
CA ASN A 41 -4.76 10.34 -3.14
C ASN A 41 -6.23 10.53 -3.55
N LEU A 42 -6.92 9.45 -3.96
CA LEU A 42 -8.37 9.51 -4.25
C LEU A 42 -9.20 9.75 -3.01
N VAL A 43 -8.70 9.38 -1.82
CA VAL A 43 -9.40 9.52 -0.54
C VAL A 43 -8.70 10.60 0.28
N LYS A 44 -8.99 11.86 0.01
CA LYS A 44 -8.53 13.00 0.82
C LYS A 44 -9.70 13.62 1.60
N GLY A 45 -9.76 13.29 2.90
CA GLY A 45 -10.77 13.81 3.83
C GLY A 45 -12.14 13.13 3.68
N ASP A 46 -13.14 13.65 4.38
CA ASP A 46 -14.47 13.06 4.52
C ASP A 46 -15.36 13.18 3.27
N LYS A 47 -14.91 13.87 2.22
CA LYS A 47 -15.70 14.08 0.99
C LYS A 47 -14.86 13.82 -0.27
N LEU A 48 -15.39 12.97 -1.13
CA LEU A 48 -14.92 12.85 -2.51
C LEU A 48 -15.06 14.22 -3.21
N LYS A 49 -13.96 14.81 -3.61
CA LYS A 49 -13.95 16.03 -4.42
C LYS A 49 -13.88 15.64 -5.90
N PRO A 50 -14.97 15.74 -6.67
CA PRO A 50 -15.02 15.22 -8.05
C PRO A 50 -13.94 15.85 -8.95
N LEU A 51 -13.64 17.12 -8.78
CA LEU A 51 -12.57 17.80 -9.54
C LEU A 51 -11.18 17.25 -9.23
N VAL A 52 -10.94 16.82 -7.97
CA VAL A 52 -9.67 16.18 -7.59
C VAL A 52 -9.56 14.81 -8.22
N ALA A 53 -10.64 14.02 -8.20
CA ALA A 53 -10.68 12.70 -8.84
C ALA A 53 -10.41 12.78 -10.35
N ILE A 54 -11.01 13.75 -11.04
CA ILE A 54 -10.77 14.01 -12.45
C ILE A 54 -9.31 14.37 -12.71
N LYS A 55 -8.74 15.30 -11.92
CA LYS A 55 -7.34 15.69 -12.03
C LYS A 55 -6.39 14.51 -11.80
N GLU A 56 -6.63 13.69 -10.78
CA GLU A 56 -5.86 12.47 -10.50
C GLU A 56 -5.94 11.49 -11.67
N MET A 57 -7.12 11.26 -12.24
CA MET A 57 -7.31 10.37 -13.38
C MET A 57 -6.53 10.84 -14.62
N TYR A 58 -6.51 12.14 -14.92
CA TYR A 58 -5.71 12.70 -16.02
C TYR A 58 -4.20 12.66 -15.74
N SER A 59 -3.79 12.69 -14.47
CA SER A 59 -2.38 12.63 -14.08
C SER A 59 -1.83 11.20 -14.01
N MET A 60 -2.67 10.17 -14.16
CA MET A 60 -2.22 8.77 -14.16
C MET A 60 -1.22 8.48 -15.27
N PRO A 61 -0.11 7.82 -14.99
CA PRO A 61 0.84 7.45 -16.02
C PRO A 61 0.26 6.39 -16.97
N LYS A 62 0.51 6.57 -18.25
CA LYS A 62 0.16 5.56 -19.27
C LYS A 62 1.38 4.70 -19.56
N TYR A 63 1.35 3.45 -19.13
CA TYR A 63 2.41 2.49 -19.36
C TYR A 63 2.19 1.78 -20.70
N ARG A 64 2.84 2.28 -21.77
CA ARG A 64 2.77 1.65 -23.08
C ARG A 64 3.67 0.42 -23.12
N PRO A 65 3.23 -0.71 -23.74
CA PRO A 65 4.06 -1.92 -23.86
C PRO A 65 5.44 -1.66 -24.43
N THR A 66 5.53 -0.84 -25.49
CA THR A 66 6.80 -0.45 -26.12
C THR A 66 7.76 0.23 -25.15
N ASN A 67 7.25 1.06 -24.23
CA ASN A 67 8.08 1.73 -23.22
C ASN A 67 8.54 0.73 -22.13
N LEU A 68 7.70 -0.23 -21.77
CA LEU A 68 8.06 -1.26 -20.80
C LEU A 68 9.17 -2.15 -21.37
N ILE A 69 9.04 -2.60 -22.62
CA ILE A 69 10.05 -3.38 -23.33
C ILE A 69 11.36 -2.58 -23.47
N GLY A 70 11.29 -1.35 -24.00
CA GLY A 70 12.49 -0.53 -24.24
C GLY A 70 13.26 -0.18 -22.97
N ASN A 71 12.57 -0.06 -21.82
CA ASN A 71 13.20 0.22 -20.53
C ASN A 71 13.51 -1.03 -19.71
N ASN A 72 13.09 -2.21 -20.17
CA ASN A 72 13.18 -3.45 -19.38
C ASN A 72 12.60 -3.29 -17.97
N LYS A 73 11.36 -2.77 -17.84
CA LYS A 73 10.69 -2.54 -16.56
C LYS A 73 9.33 -3.21 -16.54
N ALA A 74 8.84 -3.58 -15.36
CA ALA A 74 7.50 -4.14 -15.17
C ALA A 74 6.62 -3.24 -14.31
N VAL A 75 5.32 -3.22 -14.63
CA VAL A 75 4.28 -2.60 -13.79
C VAL A 75 3.17 -3.61 -13.56
N MET A 76 2.80 -3.80 -12.30
CA MET A 76 1.78 -4.73 -11.87
C MET A 76 0.75 -4.01 -11.00
N GLY A 77 -0.54 -4.25 -11.24
CA GLY A 77 -1.62 -3.85 -10.34
C GLY A 77 -1.98 -4.99 -9.37
N PHE A 78 -2.32 -4.65 -8.14
CA PHE A 78 -2.77 -5.58 -7.11
C PHE A 78 -3.94 -5.00 -6.32
N HIS A 79 -5.02 -5.76 -6.13
CA HIS A 79 -6.17 -5.38 -5.33
C HIS A 79 -6.74 -6.58 -4.59
N LEU A 80 -6.49 -6.67 -3.27
CA LEU A 80 -6.87 -7.83 -2.46
C LEU A 80 -8.38 -8.16 -2.53
N GLY A 81 -9.25 -7.15 -2.51
CA GLY A 81 -10.71 -7.35 -2.56
C GLY A 81 -11.27 -7.83 -3.92
N ARG A 82 -10.42 -8.01 -4.95
CA ARG A 82 -10.83 -8.47 -6.28
C ARG A 82 -10.26 -9.84 -6.66
N PHE A 83 -9.98 -10.68 -5.67
CA PHE A 83 -9.40 -12.02 -5.85
C PHE A 83 -10.42 -13.14 -6.01
N LYS A 84 -11.59 -12.87 -6.60
CA LYS A 84 -12.60 -13.92 -6.85
C LYS A 84 -12.01 -15.09 -7.66
N GLY A 85 -12.23 -16.31 -7.16
CA GLY A 85 -11.71 -17.53 -7.77
C GLY A 85 -10.24 -17.85 -7.45
N CYS A 86 -9.58 -16.99 -6.67
CA CYS A 86 -8.20 -17.18 -6.24
C CYS A 86 -8.01 -17.07 -4.73
N GLU A 87 -9.08 -17.27 -3.95
CA GLU A 87 -9.10 -17.16 -2.49
C GLU A 87 -8.06 -18.07 -1.83
N TRP A 88 -7.82 -19.22 -2.43
CA TRP A 88 -6.79 -20.17 -1.98
C TRP A 88 -5.37 -19.56 -1.97
N LYS A 89 -5.06 -18.64 -2.91
CA LYS A 89 -3.77 -17.93 -2.92
C LYS A 89 -3.64 -17.01 -1.72
N VAL A 90 -4.72 -16.30 -1.38
CA VAL A 90 -4.77 -15.43 -0.20
C VAL A 90 -4.62 -16.25 1.07
N GLN A 91 -5.37 -17.35 1.21
CA GLN A 91 -5.28 -18.25 2.36
C GLN A 91 -3.87 -18.81 2.54
N ARG A 92 -3.25 -19.27 1.44
CA ARG A 92 -1.86 -19.76 1.45
C ARG A 92 -0.89 -18.66 1.91
N SER A 93 -1.06 -17.45 1.39
CA SER A 93 -0.20 -16.32 1.76
C SER A 93 -0.36 -15.94 3.23
N ILE A 94 -1.59 -15.95 3.76
CA ILE A 94 -1.86 -15.70 5.18
C ILE A 94 -1.20 -16.78 6.05
N LYS A 95 -1.33 -18.06 5.69
CA LYS A 95 -0.66 -19.16 6.43
C LYS A 95 0.85 -18.97 6.48
N ASN A 96 1.46 -18.61 5.34
CA ASN A 96 2.90 -18.36 5.29
C ASN A 96 3.32 -17.15 6.15
N LEU A 97 2.54 -16.05 6.11
CA LEU A 97 2.81 -14.88 6.95
C LEU A 97 2.68 -15.19 8.44
N LEU A 98 1.65 -15.94 8.85
CA LEU A 98 1.48 -16.36 10.25
C LEU A 98 2.64 -17.27 10.70
N LYS A 99 3.13 -18.14 9.82
CA LYS A 99 4.32 -18.95 10.12
C LYS A 99 5.54 -18.08 10.41
N LEU A 100 5.82 -17.07 9.56
CA LEU A 100 6.93 -16.14 9.78
C LEU A 100 6.79 -15.34 11.08
N VAL A 101 5.58 -14.94 11.44
CA VAL A 101 5.33 -14.27 12.73
C VAL A 101 5.62 -15.21 13.91
N ASN A 102 5.17 -16.46 13.83
CA ASN A 102 5.37 -17.46 14.89
C ASN A 102 6.84 -17.87 15.04
N GLU A 103 7.59 -17.89 13.96
CA GLU A 103 9.03 -18.20 13.93
C GLU A 103 9.91 -16.99 14.30
N ASN A 104 9.28 -15.86 14.69
CA ASN A 104 9.94 -14.59 15.00
C ASN A 104 10.74 -13.97 13.84
N ASP A 105 10.45 -14.33 12.60
CA ASP A 105 11.07 -13.74 11.42
C ASP A 105 10.38 -12.45 10.96
N LEU A 106 9.15 -12.19 11.46
CA LEU A 106 8.36 -11.01 11.12
C LEU A 106 7.75 -10.37 12.37
N HIS A 107 8.14 -9.13 12.65
CA HIS A 107 7.64 -8.35 13.78
C HIS A 107 6.88 -7.11 13.30
N PRO A 108 5.54 -7.17 13.18
CA PRO A 108 4.75 -6.00 12.83
C PRO A 108 4.88 -4.90 13.88
N VAL A 109 5.28 -3.72 13.46
CA VAL A 109 5.31 -2.55 14.35
C VAL A 109 3.90 -2.13 14.70
N ILE A 110 3.58 -2.06 15.99
CA ILE A 110 2.32 -1.56 16.51
C ILE A 110 2.58 -0.16 17.07
N ASP A 111 1.96 0.84 16.43
CA ASP A 111 2.08 2.24 16.84
C ASP A 111 1.22 2.53 18.06
N LYS A 112 -0.09 2.21 17.98
CA LYS A 112 -1.04 2.48 19.05
C LYS A 112 -2.21 1.51 19.05
N LYS A 113 -2.69 1.20 20.27
CA LYS A 113 -3.94 0.50 20.52
C LYS A 113 -4.98 1.49 21.02
N PHE A 114 -6.21 1.38 20.52
CA PHE A 114 -7.37 2.12 20.98
C PHE A 114 -8.45 1.14 21.45
N PRO A 115 -9.20 1.44 22.50
CA PRO A 115 -10.41 0.69 22.82
C PRO A 115 -11.36 0.72 21.59
N TYR A 116 -12.10 -0.35 21.34
CA TYR A 116 -12.93 -0.47 20.13
C TYR A 116 -13.97 0.65 20.04
N TYR A 117 -14.52 1.13 21.15
CA TYR A 117 -15.47 2.25 21.20
C TYR A 117 -14.83 3.60 20.86
N GLU A 118 -13.51 3.70 20.83
CA GLU A 118 -12.77 4.86 20.33
C GLU A 118 -12.33 4.72 18.85
N ALA A 119 -12.98 3.85 18.08
CA ALA A 119 -12.64 3.61 16.67
C ALA A 119 -12.55 4.90 15.84
N SER A 120 -13.38 5.91 16.12
CA SER A 120 -13.32 7.22 15.47
C SER A 120 -11.99 7.96 15.71
N LYS A 121 -11.41 7.83 16.90
CA LYS A 121 -10.09 8.40 17.22
C LYS A 121 -8.99 7.65 16.51
N ALA A 122 -9.07 6.31 16.47
CA ALA A 122 -8.14 5.46 15.74
C ALA A 122 -8.12 5.79 14.25
N HIS A 123 -9.29 5.90 13.61
CA HIS A 123 -9.41 6.32 12.20
C HIS A 123 -8.81 7.70 11.96
N ARG A 124 -9.11 8.67 12.80
CA ARG A 124 -8.55 10.03 12.70
C ARG A 124 -7.03 10.04 12.84
N HIS A 125 -6.48 9.20 13.70
CA HIS A 125 -5.04 9.05 13.88
C HIS A 125 -4.37 8.56 12.59
N VAL A 126 -4.93 7.53 11.94
CA VAL A 126 -4.46 7.00 10.65
C VAL A 126 -4.64 8.01 9.51
N GLN A 127 -5.82 8.66 9.41
CA GLN A 127 -6.12 9.63 8.36
C GLN A 127 -5.19 10.84 8.42
N ASN A 128 -4.81 11.27 9.63
CA ASN A 128 -3.84 12.34 9.84
C ASN A 128 -2.38 11.92 9.61
N LYS A 129 -2.14 10.67 9.18
CA LYS A 129 -0.79 10.11 8.93
C LYS A 129 0.14 10.25 10.13
N LYS A 130 -0.40 10.13 11.35
CA LYS A 130 0.36 10.23 12.61
C LYS A 130 0.96 8.91 13.06
N ASN A 131 0.51 7.80 12.46
CA ASN A 131 0.92 6.47 12.86
C ASN A 131 2.25 6.06 12.21
N PHE A 132 3.08 5.40 13.00
CA PHE A 132 4.26 4.66 12.53
C PHE A 132 4.07 3.18 12.83
N GLY A 133 3.44 2.45 11.90
CA GLY A 133 3.07 1.05 12.07
C GLY A 133 1.56 0.84 12.08
N LYS A 134 1.11 -0.23 12.71
CA LYS A 134 -0.30 -0.63 12.78
C LYS A 134 -1.01 0.06 13.95
N VAL A 135 -2.24 0.52 13.70
CA VAL A 135 -3.17 0.97 14.72
C VAL A 135 -4.17 -0.14 14.96
N LEU A 136 -4.32 -0.55 16.21
CA LEU A 136 -5.20 -1.66 16.61
C LEU A 136 -6.41 -1.13 17.38
N LEU A 137 -7.54 -1.82 17.23
CA LEU A 137 -8.69 -1.70 18.13
C LEU A 137 -8.65 -2.87 19.11
N ASP A 138 -8.69 -2.54 20.39
CA ASP A 138 -8.68 -3.53 21.48
C ASP A 138 -10.11 -3.77 21.97
N PHE A 139 -10.50 -5.04 22.05
CA PHE A 139 -11.82 -5.50 22.48
C PHE A 139 -11.78 -6.16 23.87
N LYS A 140 -10.62 -6.15 24.53
CA LYS A 140 -10.45 -6.88 25.80
C LYS A 140 -11.03 -6.20 27.03
N GLU A 141 -11.41 -4.92 26.95
CA GLU A 141 -11.92 -4.17 28.11
C GLU A 141 -13.39 -4.44 28.47
N ASP A 142 -14.11 -5.27 27.70
CA ASP A 142 -15.56 -5.52 27.94
C ASP A 142 -15.89 -6.89 28.54
N TYR A 143 -14.93 -7.66 29.02
CA TYR A 143 -15.19 -8.99 29.59
C TYR A 143 -15.09 -9.05 31.11
N ASP A 144 -14.95 -7.91 31.77
CA ASP A 144 -14.86 -7.82 33.25
C ASP A 144 -16.06 -7.08 33.85
N GLU A 145 -17.32 -7.33 33.33
CA GLU A 145 -18.57 -7.03 34.03
C GLU A 145 -19.37 -8.31 34.29
#